data_08c5c37a0db21e9b9656d08257fb02fd
#
_entry.id   08c5c37a0db21e9b9656d08257fb02fd
#
_cell.length_a   1.000
_cell.length_b   1.000
_cell.length_c   1.000
_cell.angle_alpha   90.00
_cell.angle_beta   90.00
_cell.angle_gamma   90.00
#
_symmetry.space_group_name_H-M   'P 1'
#
loop_
_entity.id
_entity.type
_entity.pdbx_description
1 polymer ?
#
loop_
_entity_poly.entity_id
_entity_poly.type
_entity_poly.pdbx_seq_one_letter_code
_entity_poly.pdbx_strand_id
1 'polypeptide(L)'
;MTGLILKDALVLKKSLKSYLLLLAVYAVLTVTGLFSISFVAAFLEVIAMMLPMSAFAFDEQAHWDRYAAALPLSRRDLVAARYLFTLLVLLCAAAFGAAMCVVVSFSGDWDAVWECGMSIAVTLLLGVLALSVAMPLNYRLGPERARIALYVTLLLPVAALFVSVKGELWSGSQVTRLEELPPLLLLLPYLLLAGVALAVSFAVSCGIMAEKDC
;
A
#
# COMPACT_ATOMS: atom_id res chain seq x y z
N MET A 1 -12.36 6.11 18.02
CA MET A 1 -11.52 6.11 16.81
C MET A 1 -10.04 6.22 17.14
N THR A 2 -9.56 7.30 17.78
CA THR A 2 -8.13 7.50 18.09
C THR A 2 -7.50 6.36 18.88
N GLY A 3 -8.21 5.80 19.88
CA GLY A 3 -7.71 4.66 20.68
C GLY A 3 -7.48 3.37 19.86
N LEU A 4 -8.30 3.12 18.82
CA LEU A 4 -8.15 1.96 17.95
C LEU A 4 -6.89 2.11 17.07
N ILE A 5 -6.67 3.29 16.51
CA ILE A 5 -5.48 3.59 15.71
C ILE A 5 -4.23 3.50 16.58
N LEU A 6 -4.27 4.04 17.80
CA LEU A 6 -3.16 3.96 18.75
C LEU A 6 -2.84 2.52 19.15
N LYS A 7 -3.88 1.68 19.37
CA LYS A 7 -3.72 0.24 19.60
C LYS A 7 -2.94 -0.40 18.46
N ASP A 8 -3.37 -0.19 17.21
CA ASP A 8 -2.72 -0.78 16.05
C ASP A 8 -1.27 -0.32 15.90
N ALA A 9 -0.98 0.96 16.14
CA ALA A 9 0.37 1.50 16.14
C ALA A 9 1.24 0.89 17.25
N LEU A 10 0.70 0.68 18.46
CA LEU A 10 1.43 0.07 19.57
C LEU A 10 1.71 -1.41 19.36
N VAL A 11 0.75 -2.15 18.81
CA VAL A 11 0.92 -3.57 18.48
C VAL A 11 2.03 -3.74 17.44
N LEU A 12 2.10 -2.86 16.45
CA LEU A 12 3.13 -2.89 15.40
C LEU A 12 4.50 -2.39 15.86
N LYS A 13 4.62 -1.72 17.02
CA LYS A 13 5.88 -1.18 17.53
C LYS A 13 7.02 -2.20 17.56
N LYS A 14 6.70 -3.46 17.87
CA LYS A 14 7.68 -4.55 17.89
C LYS A 14 8.18 -4.89 16.48
N SER A 15 7.27 -4.92 15.51
CA SER A 15 7.58 -5.20 14.10
C SER A 15 8.29 -4.02 13.43
N LEU A 16 8.01 -2.78 13.85
CA LEU A 16 8.64 -1.57 13.31
C LEU A 16 10.17 -1.61 13.42
N LYS A 17 10.75 -2.23 14.47
CA LYS A 17 12.21 -2.37 14.58
C LYS A 17 12.81 -3.15 13.41
N SER A 18 12.18 -4.25 12.99
CA SER A 18 12.65 -5.06 11.86
C SER A 18 12.51 -4.30 10.54
N TYR A 19 11.43 -3.54 10.37
CA TYR A 19 11.23 -2.71 9.18
C TYR A 19 12.20 -1.52 9.12
N LEU A 20 12.48 -0.89 10.26
CA LEU A 20 13.49 0.18 10.34
C LEU A 20 14.90 -0.33 10.04
N LEU A 21 15.25 -1.52 10.53
CA LEU A 21 16.54 -2.15 10.22
C LEU A 21 16.66 -2.43 8.71
N LEU A 22 15.61 -2.97 8.11
CA LEU A 22 15.56 -3.24 6.68
C LEU A 22 15.68 -1.94 5.88
N LEU A 23 15.01 -0.88 6.30
CA LEU A 23 15.07 0.44 5.69
C LEU A 23 16.49 1.04 5.81
N ALA A 24 17.16 0.87 6.94
CA ALA A 24 18.55 1.30 7.12
C ALA A 24 19.52 0.56 6.18
N VAL A 25 19.31 -0.75 5.98
CA VAL A 25 20.10 -1.54 5.02
C VAL A 25 19.90 -0.99 3.60
N TYR A 26 18.67 -0.74 3.19
CA TYR A 26 18.40 -0.19 1.85
C TYR A 26 18.95 1.24 1.69
N ALA A 27 18.91 2.07 2.73
CA ALA A 27 19.52 3.39 2.69
C ALA A 27 21.04 3.31 2.46
N VAL A 28 21.72 2.38 3.12
CA VAL A 28 23.16 2.13 2.88
C VAL A 28 23.41 1.67 1.45
N LEU A 29 22.60 0.74 0.93
CA LEU A 29 22.73 0.23 -0.45
C LEU A 29 22.48 1.32 -1.50
N THR A 30 21.64 2.31 -1.20
CA THR A 30 21.44 3.48 -2.05
C THR A 30 22.69 4.38 -2.06
N VAL A 31 23.28 4.64 -0.90
CA VAL A 31 24.51 5.45 -0.77
C VAL A 31 25.68 4.79 -1.53
N THR A 32 25.74 3.46 -1.56
CA THR A 32 26.76 2.72 -2.33
C THR A 32 26.48 2.71 -3.86
N GLY A 33 25.38 3.28 -4.32
CA GLY A 33 25.00 3.34 -5.74
C GLY A 33 24.50 2.01 -6.32
N LEU A 34 24.29 0.98 -5.49
CA LEU A 34 23.77 -0.32 -5.93
C LEU A 34 22.28 -0.27 -6.31
N PHE A 35 21.51 0.60 -5.68
CA PHE A 35 20.09 0.80 -5.98
C PHE A 35 19.79 2.26 -6.22
N SER A 36 18.87 2.53 -7.16
CA SER A 36 18.31 3.86 -7.36
C SER A 36 17.42 4.27 -6.18
N ILE A 37 17.33 5.57 -5.91
CA ILE A 37 16.47 6.11 -4.86
C ILE A 37 14.99 5.81 -5.16
N SER A 38 14.60 5.85 -6.44
CA SER A 38 13.24 5.49 -6.89
C SER A 38 12.88 4.06 -6.50
N PHE A 39 13.83 3.12 -6.63
CA PHE A 39 13.63 1.73 -6.22
C PHE A 39 13.41 1.62 -4.70
N VAL A 40 14.19 2.33 -3.90
CA VAL A 40 14.05 2.32 -2.43
C VAL A 40 12.72 2.93 -1.99
N ALA A 41 12.30 4.03 -2.62
CA ALA A 41 11.03 4.66 -2.35
C ALA A 41 9.84 3.72 -2.66
N ALA A 42 9.87 3.05 -3.82
CA ALA A 42 8.86 2.07 -4.19
C ALA A 42 8.84 0.85 -3.23
N PHE A 43 10.01 0.38 -2.83
CA PHE A 43 10.12 -0.75 -1.91
C PHE A 43 9.59 -0.43 -0.50
N LEU A 44 9.78 0.82 -0.05
CA LEU A 44 9.21 1.31 1.20
C LEU A 44 7.68 1.21 1.21
N GLU A 45 7.02 1.56 0.10
CA GLU A 45 5.57 1.43 -0.04
C GLU A 45 5.11 -0.03 0.04
N VAL A 46 5.84 -0.95 -0.57
CA VAL A 46 5.55 -2.39 -0.47
C VAL A 46 5.65 -2.88 0.98
N ILE A 47 6.67 -2.41 1.72
CA ILE A 47 6.80 -2.71 3.15
C ILE A 47 5.61 -2.12 3.92
N ALA A 48 5.22 -0.89 3.62
CA ALA A 48 4.08 -0.23 4.27
C ALA A 48 2.77 -1.01 4.10
N MET A 49 2.57 -1.68 2.95
CA MET A 49 1.42 -2.57 2.75
C MET A 49 1.42 -3.81 3.64
N MET A 50 2.59 -4.28 4.08
CA MET A 50 2.69 -5.44 4.97
C MET A 50 2.29 -5.11 6.42
N LEU A 51 2.40 -3.85 6.85
CA LEU A 51 2.10 -3.45 8.22
C LEU A 51 0.64 -3.69 8.62
N PRO A 52 -0.38 -3.25 7.85
CA PRO A 52 -1.77 -3.53 8.16
C PRO A 52 -2.09 -5.03 8.20
N MET A 53 -1.49 -5.83 7.30
CA MET A 53 -1.66 -7.27 7.30
C MET A 53 -1.11 -7.91 8.57
N SER A 54 0.02 -7.42 9.06
CA SER A 54 0.60 -7.86 10.32
C SER A 54 -0.29 -7.51 11.51
N ALA A 55 -0.94 -6.34 11.50
CA ALA A 55 -1.89 -5.94 12.54
C ALA A 55 -3.09 -6.89 12.60
N PHE A 56 -3.63 -7.33 11.46
CA PHE A 56 -4.70 -8.35 11.43
C PHE A 56 -4.24 -9.69 12.01
N ALA A 57 -3.03 -10.12 11.68
CA ALA A 57 -2.49 -11.37 12.20
C ALA A 57 -2.29 -11.35 13.73
N PHE A 58 -1.85 -10.22 14.28
CA PHE A 58 -1.76 -10.05 15.74
C PHE A 58 -3.13 -10.01 16.41
N ASP A 59 -4.12 -9.38 15.78
CA ASP A 59 -5.49 -9.34 16.30
C ASP A 59 -6.11 -10.76 16.31
N GLU A 60 -5.88 -11.56 15.28
CA GLU A 60 -6.34 -12.94 15.24
C GLU A 60 -5.69 -13.78 16.36
N GLN A 61 -4.37 -13.68 16.53
CA GLN A 61 -3.65 -14.38 17.61
C GLN A 61 -4.12 -13.97 19.01
N ALA A 62 -4.47 -12.69 19.18
CA ALA A 62 -4.97 -12.16 20.45
C ALA A 62 -6.48 -12.39 20.66
N HIS A 63 -7.18 -13.02 19.70
CA HIS A 63 -8.63 -13.16 19.71
C HIS A 63 -9.34 -11.81 19.94
N TRP A 64 -8.84 -10.74 19.31
CA TRP A 64 -9.30 -9.38 19.48
C TRP A 64 -10.80 -9.21 19.19
N ASP A 65 -11.36 -9.98 18.27
CA ASP A 65 -12.76 -9.93 17.89
C ASP A 65 -13.69 -10.11 19.10
N ARG A 66 -13.33 -10.97 20.06
CA ARG A 66 -14.10 -11.21 21.29
C ARG A 66 -14.10 -10.00 22.23
N TYR A 67 -12.96 -9.30 22.34
CA TYR A 67 -12.85 -8.09 23.14
C TYR A 67 -13.55 -6.91 22.47
N ALA A 68 -13.45 -6.81 21.14
CA ALA A 68 -14.10 -5.77 20.37
C ALA A 68 -15.63 -5.83 20.47
N ALA A 69 -16.21 -7.05 20.57
CA ALA A 69 -17.64 -7.24 20.77
C ALA A 69 -18.15 -6.73 22.12
N ALA A 70 -17.30 -6.68 23.14
CA ALA A 70 -17.64 -6.17 24.48
C ALA A 70 -17.52 -4.64 24.60
N LEU A 71 -16.91 -3.98 23.61
CA LEU A 71 -16.74 -2.53 23.60
C LEU A 71 -17.99 -1.82 23.07
N PRO A 72 -18.32 -0.63 23.59
CA PRO A 72 -19.45 0.17 23.10
C PRO A 72 -19.07 0.89 21.78
N LEU A 73 -18.64 0.12 20.78
CA LEU A 73 -18.20 0.60 19.47
C LEU A 73 -19.08 -0.01 18.38
N SER A 74 -19.42 0.77 17.36
CA SER A 74 -20.11 0.23 16.20
C SER A 74 -19.15 -0.63 15.35
N ARG A 75 -19.68 -1.66 14.71
CA ARG A 75 -18.90 -2.51 13.79
C ARG A 75 -18.29 -1.69 12.64
N ARG A 76 -19.00 -0.64 12.20
CA ARG A 76 -18.51 0.32 11.20
C ARG A 76 -17.31 1.11 11.71
N ASP A 77 -17.28 1.50 12.99
CA ASP A 77 -16.17 2.22 13.58
C ASP A 77 -14.89 1.38 13.64
N LEU A 78 -15.02 0.08 13.89
CA LEU A 78 -13.90 -0.86 13.87
C LEU A 78 -13.29 -0.97 12.47
N VAL A 79 -14.13 -1.13 11.45
CA VAL A 79 -13.69 -1.19 10.05
C VAL A 79 -13.08 0.15 9.64
N ALA A 80 -13.74 1.28 9.93
CA ALA A 80 -13.26 2.61 9.57
C ALA A 80 -11.91 2.93 10.22
N ALA A 81 -11.71 2.58 11.48
CA ALA A 81 -10.42 2.77 12.16
C ALA A 81 -9.30 2.00 11.47
N ARG A 82 -9.56 0.78 11.01
CA ARG A 82 -8.59 -0.05 10.32
C ARG A 82 -8.23 0.51 8.93
N TYR A 83 -9.22 0.97 8.16
CA TYR A 83 -8.99 1.63 6.88
C TYR A 83 -8.20 2.92 7.05
N LEU A 84 -8.57 3.74 8.05
CA LEU A 84 -7.87 4.98 8.35
C LEU A 84 -6.41 4.74 8.78
N PHE A 85 -6.18 3.73 9.62
CA PHE A 85 -4.83 3.32 10.02
C PHE A 85 -4.00 2.90 8.80
N THR A 86 -4.57 2.10 7.91
CA THR A 86 -3.90 1.62 6.70
C THR A 86 -3.52 2.76 5.76
N LEU A 87 -4.46 3.69 5.52
CA LEU A 87 -4.19 4.88 4.71
C LEU A 87 -3.13 5.76 5.34
N LEU A 88 -3.15 5.92 6.66
CA LEU A 88 -2.16 6.70 7.38
C LEU A 88 -0.76 6.09 7.24
N VAL A 89 -0.63 4.77 7.32
CA VAL A 89 0.65 4.07 7.11
C VAL A 89 1.18 4.29 5.70
N LEU A 90 0.33 4.15 4.66
CA LEU A 90 0.73 4.41 3.28
C LEU A 90 1.13 5.87 3.06
N LEU A 91 0.37 6.81 3.60
CA LEU A 91 0.71 8.24 3.51
C LEU A 91 2.02 8.57 4.23
N CYS A 92 2.30 7.96 5.36
CA CYS A 92 3.58 8.13 6.05
C CYS A 92 4.74 7.58 5.21
N ALA A 93 4.56 6.44 4.55
CA ALA A 93 5.57 5.87 3.64
C ALA A 93 5.80 6.77 2.43
N ALA A 94 4.73 7.25 1.80
CA ALA A 94 4.81 8.20 0.69
C ALA A 94 5.47 9.53 1.09
N ALA A 95 5.15 10.06 2.27
CA ALA A 95 5.79 11.27 2.80
C ALA A 95 7.29 11.07 3.03
N PHE A 96 7.70 9.91 3.54
CA PHE A 96 9.10 9.57 3.69
C PHE A 96 9.80 9.42 2.34
N GLY A 97 9.16 8.77 1.37
CA GLY A 97 9.64 8.69 -0.01
C GLY A 97 9.80 10.08 -0.64
N ALA A 98 8.82 10.97 -0.46
CA ALA A 98 8.90 12.36 -0.93
C ALA A 98 10.07 13.13 -0.27
N ALA A 99 10.33 12.91 1.01
CA ALA A 99 11.50 13.47 1.67
C ALA A 99 12.82 12.99 1.05
N MET A 100 12.88 11.71 0.63
CA MET A 100 14.03 11.18 -0.11
C MET A 100 14.18 11.86 -1.48
N CYS A 101 13.09 12.12 -2.20
CA CYS A 101 13.14 12.86 -3.46
C CYS A 101 13.70 14.29 -3.27
N VAL A 102 13.35 14.95 -2.15
CA VAL A 102 13.93 16.27 -1.82
C VAL A 102 15.45 16.17 -1.62
N VAL A 103 15.96 15.10 -1.00
CA VAL A 103 17.41 14.89 -0.87
C VAL A 103 18.06 14.74 -2.24
N VAL A 104 17.41 14.03 -3.17
CA VAL A 104 17.90 13.92 -4.57
C VAL A 104 17.94 15.28 -5.27
N SER A 105 16.99 16.16 -4.99
CA SER A 105 16.93 17.48 -5.63
C SER A 105 18.19 18.33 -5.36
N PHE A 106 18.88 18.09 -4.25
CA PHE A 106 20.15 18.77 -3.94
C PHE A 106 21.31 18.37 -4.87
N SER A 107 21.19 17.24 -5.59
CA SER A 107 22.16 16.85 -6.62
C SER A 107 22.02 17.64 -7.93
N GLY A 108 20.93 18.39 -8.09
CA GLY A 108 20.63 19.18 -9.29
C GLY A 108 20.06 18.36 -10.45
N ASP A 109 19.81 17.08 -10.26
CA ASP A 109 19.23 16.17 -11.27
C ASP A 109 17.70 16.17 -11.16
N TRP A 110 17.05 17.03 -11.95
CA TRP A 110 15.58 17.17 -11.96
C TRP A 110 14.89 15.97 -12.60
N ASP A 111 15.54 15.26 -13.50
CA ASP A 111 14.97 14.05 -14.11
C ASP A 111 14.86 12.93 -13.06
N ALA A 112 15.89 12.76 -12.24
CA ALA A 112 15.85 11.82 -11.11
C ALA A 112 14.79 12.17 -10.07
N VAL A 113 14.55 13.45 -9.78
CA VAL A 113 13.48 13.90 -8.89
C VAL A 113 12.11 13.55 -9.45
N TRP A 114 11.92 13.80 -10.75
CA TRP A 114 10.66 13.49 -11.43
C TRP A 114 10.38 11.98 -11.42
N GLU A 115 11.37 11.17 -11.79
CA GLU A 115 11.28 9.71 -11.77
C GLU A 115 10.95 9.18 -10.37
N CYS A 116 11.61 9.70 -9.33
CA CYS A 116 11.34 9.35 -7.94
C CYS A 116 9.89 9.70 -7.54
N GLY A 117 9.42 10.90 -7.84
CA GLY A 117 8.05 11.34 -7.56
C GLY A 117 6.99 10.48 -8.24
N MET A 118 7.19 10.16 -9.50
CA MET A 118 6.30 9.28 -10.27
C MET A 118 6.30 7.86 -9.73
N SER A 119 7.46 7.31 -9.35
CA SER A 119 7.58 6.00 -8.74
C SER A 119 6.76 5.89 -7.45
N ILE A 120 6.84 6.89 -6.58
CA ILE A 120 6.07 6.95 -5.33
C ILE A 120 4.57 7.02 -5.64
N ALA A 121 4.16 7.89 -6.56
CA ALA A 121 2.74 8.06 -6.91
C ALA A 121 2.13 6.77 -7.46
N VAL A 122 2.81 6.10 -8.38
CA VAL A 122 2.37 4.83 -8.96
C VAL A 122 2.31 3.73 -7.90
N THR A 123 3.33 3.62 -7.06
CA THR A 123 3.40 2.58 -6.03
C THR A 123 2.35 2.81 -4.95
N LEU A 124 2.09 4.06 -4.55
CA LEU A 124 1.02 4.43 -3.62
C LEU A 124 -0.35 4.02 -4.16
N LEU A 125 -0.65 4.33 -5.43
CA LEU A 125 -1.91 3.95 -6.07
C LEU A 125 -2.07 2.43 -6.16
N LEU A 126 -1.01 1.71 -6.55
CA LEU A 126 -1.00 0.25 -6.55
C LEU A 126 -1.23 -0.30 -5.14
N GLY A 127 -0.63 0.32 -4.11
CA GLY A 127 -0.82 -0.02 -2.72
C GLY A 127 -2.26 0.13 -2.26
N VAL A 128 -2.90 1.23 -2.60
CA VAL A 128 -4.32 1.47 -2.30
C VAL A 128 -5.21 0.44 -2.97
N LEU A 129 -4.96 0.12 -4.26
CA LEU A 129 -5.70 -0.91 -4.98
C LEU A 129 -5.51 -2.30 -4.36
N ALA A 130 -4.27 -2.68 -4.08
CA ALA A 130 -3.95 -3.97 -3.47
C ALA A 130 -4.61 -4.13 -2.09
N LEU A 131 -4.57 -3.09 -1.26
CA LEU A 131 -5.21 -3.10 0.04
C LEU A 131 -6.73 -3.07 -0.05
N SER A 132 -7.31 -2.41 -1.07
CA SER A 132 -8.75 -2.46 -1.33
C SER A 132 -9.25 -3.88 -1.58
N VAL A 133 -8.43 -4.74 -2.18
CA VAL A 133 -8.76 -6.17 -2.35
C VAL A 133 -8.46 -6.96 -1.08
N ALA A 134 -7.32 -6.72 -0.45
CA ALA A 134 -6.86 -7.49 0.69
C ALA A 134 -7.70 -7.25 1.95
N MET A 135 -8.23 -6.03 2.17
CA MET A 135 -9.02 -5.69 3.36
C MET A 135 -10.29 -6.54 3.51
N PRO A 136 -11.22 -6.59 2.54
CA PRO A 136 -12.42 -7.43 2.67
C PRO A 136 -12.07 -8.92 2.78
N LEU A 137 -10.99 -9.37 2.13
CA LEU A 137 -10.53 -10.74 2.27
C LEU A 137 -10.02 -11.05 3.67
N ASN A 138 -9.35 -10.11 4.34
CA ASN A 138 -8.94 -10.29 5.74
C ASN A 138 -10.14 -10.52 6.65
N TYR A 139 -11.22 -9.75 6.47
CA TYR A 139 -12.43 -9.91 7.26
C TYR A 139 -13.15 -11.23 6.99
N ARG A 140 -13.07 -11.75 5.76
CA ARG A 140 -13.79 -12.97 5.34
C ARG A 140 -12.99 -14.25 5.54
N LEU A 141 -11.71 -14.26 5.16
CA LEU A 141 -10.88 -15.48 5.05
C LEU A 141 -9.74 -15.54 6.07
N GLY A 142 -9.52 -14.45 6.81
CA GLY A 142 -8.40 -14.31 7.74
C GLY A 142 -7.11 -13.81 7.08
N PRO A 143 -6.10 -13.41 7.90
CA PRO A 143 -4.92 -12.71 7.43
C PRO A 143 -3.96 -13.56 6.57
N GLU A 144 -3.89 -14.87 6.77
CA GLU A 144 -2.99 -15.72 5.98
C GLU A 144 -3.41 -15.78 4.51
N ARG A 145 -4.69 -16.04 4.25
CA ARG A 145 -5.23 -16.12 2.88
C ARG A 145 -5.28 -14.74 2.22
N ALA A 146 -5.53 -13.69 3.00
CA ALA A 146 -5.52 -12.32 2.49
C ALA A 146 -4.11 -11.86 2.05
N ARG A 147 -3.04 -12.33 2.69
CA ARG A 147 -1.65 -12.09 2.24
C ARG A 147 -1.41 -12.67 0.85
N ILE A 148 -1.88 -13.87 0.58
CA ILE A 148 -1.77 -14.50 -0.75
C ILE A 148 -2.48 -13.63 -1.79
N ALA A 149 -3.69 -13.16 -1.50
CA ALA A 149 -4.44 -12.28 -2.38
C ALA A 149 -3.69 -10.96 -2.64
N LEU A 150 -3.05 -10.38 -1.62
CA LEU A 150 -2.24 -9.19 -1.77
C LEU A 150 -1.06 -9.42 -2.71
N TYR A 151 -0.33 -10.52 -2.56
CA TYR A 151 0.76 -10.88 -3.47
C TYR A 151 0.27 -11.08 -4.90
N VAL A 152 -0.85 -11.78 -5.08
CA VAL A 152 -1.46 -11.98 -6.42
C VAL A 152 -1.84 -10.63 -7.03
N THR A 153 -2.47 -9.74 -6.27
CA THR A 153 -2.89 -8.42 -6.75
C THR A 153 -1.71 -7.53 -7.13
N LEU A 154 -0.57 -7.66 -6.43
CA LEU A 154 0.66 -6.93 -6.77
C LEU A 154 1.39 -7.54 -7.97
N LEU A 155 1.47 -8.86 -8.06
CA LEU A 155 2.22 -9.55 -9.11
C LEU A 155 1.46 -9.62 -10.44
N LEU A 156 0.12 -9.68 -10.39
CA LEU A 156 -0.69 -9.83 -11.60
C LEU A 156 -0.51 -8.69 -12.61
N PRO A 157 -0.55 -7.38 -12.22
CA PRO A 157 -0.29 -6.29 -13.16
C PRO A 157 1.15 -6.32 -13.69
N VAL A 158 2.12 -6.68 -12.87
CA VAL A 158 3.53 -6.80 -13.30
C VAL A 158 3.68 -7.94 -14.32
N ALA A 159 3.09 -9.09 -14.06
CA ALA A 159 3.08 -10.23 -14.99
C ALA A 159 2.34 -9.90 -16.29
N ALA A 160 1.19 -9.22 -16.20
CA ALA A 160 0.43 -8.79 -17.38
C ALA A 160 1.24 -7.82 -18.24
N LEU A 161 1.94 -6.87 -17.62
CA LEU A 161 2.81 -5.92 -18.30
C LEU A 161 3.97 -6.64 -18.98
N PHE A 162 4.61 -7.59 -18.30
CA PHE A 162 5.70 -8.39 -18.85
C PHE A 162 5.27 -9.23 -20.07
N VAL A 163 4.09 -9.86 -19.99
CA VAL A 163 3.52 -10.64 -21.10
C VAL A 163 3.15 -9.73 -22.26
N SER A 164 2.56 -8.56 -22.01
CA SER A 164 2.16 -7.62 -23.06
C SER A 164 3.36 -7.02 -23.79
N VAL A 165 4.46 -6.74 -23.09
CA VAL A 165 5.70 -6.25 -23.71
C VAL A 165 6.39 -7.33 -24.52
N LYS A 166 6.50 -8.57 -24.01
CA LYS A 166 7.09 -9.70 -24.75
C LYS A 166 6.23 -10.21 -25.90
N GLY A 167 4.90 -10.11 -25.77
CA GLY A 167 3.96 -10.56 -26.77
C GLY A 167 3.76 -9.58 -27.91
N GLU A 168 4.52 -8.48 -27.96
CA GLU A 168 4.34 -7.39 -28.95
C GLU A 168 2.88 -6.93 -29.13
N LEU A 169 2.08 -7.09 -28.05
CA LEU A 169 0.67 -6.70 -28.05
C LEU A 169 0.51 -5.18 -28.15
N TRP A 170 1.57 -4.45 -27.86
CA TRP A 170 1.62 -2.98 -27.98
C TRP A 170 2.37 -2.63 -29.26
N SER A 171 1.67 -2.06 -30.24
CA SER A 171 2.33 -1.48 -31.41
C SER A 171 3.15 -0.26 -30.98
N GLY A 172 4.34 -0.07 -31.56
CA GLY A 172 5.21 1.06 -31.23
C GLY A 172 4.51 2.43 -31.27
N SER A 173 3.52 2.59 -32.14
CA SER A 173 2.69 3.79 -32.24
C SER A 173 1.75 4.02 -31.04
N GLN A 174 1.42 3.01 -30.27
CA GLN A 174 0.59 3.14 -29.06
C GLN A 174 1.45 3.52 -27.86
N VAL A 175 2.66 2.99 -27.79
CA VAL A 175 3.63 3.34 -26.74
C VAL A 175 4.05 4.80 -26.86
N THR A 176 4.41 5.24 -28.08
CA THR A 176 4.79 6.65 -28.32
C THR A 176 3.66 7.64 -27.98
N ARG A 177 2.40 7.29 -28.27
CA ARG A 177 1.24 8.13 -27.89
C ARG A 177 1.05 8.23 -26.38
N LEU A 178 1.37 7.19 -25.62
CA LEU A 178 1.29 7.20 -24.16
C LEU A 178 2.44 8.01 -23.55
N GLU A 179 3.63 7.98 -24.16
CA GLU A 179 4.79 8.77 -23.74
C GLU A 179 4.58 10.28 -23.98
N GLU A 180 3.81 10.65 -25.01
CA GLU A 180 3.48 12.05 -25.31
C GLU A 180 2.44 12.66 -24.34
N LEU A 181 1.67 11.81 -23.62
CA LEU A 181 0.68 12.29 -22.67
C LEU A 181 1.36 12.81 -21.38
N PRO A 182 0.93 13.94 -20.84
CA PRO A 182 1.45 14.40 -19.55
C PRO A 182 1.16 13.32 -18.50
N PRO A 183 2.17 12.87 -17.76
CA PRO A 183 2.03 11.76 -16.81
C PRO A 183 1.00 12.03 -15.71
N LEU A 184 0.75 13.29 -15.42
CA LEU A 184 -0.32 13.71 -14.52
C LEU A 184 -1.72 13.31 -15.04
N LEU A 185 -1.92 13.35 -16.36
CA LEU A 185 -3.17 12.95 -17.00
C LEU A 185 -3.36 11.43 -16.94
N LEU A 186 -2.27 10.67 -16.97
CA LEU A 186 -2.30 9.22 -16.83
C LEU A 186 -2.62 8.79 -15.38
N LEU A 187 -2.23 9.56 -14.38
CA LEU A 187 -2.52 9.27 -12.97
C LEU A 187 -4.00 9.50 -12.58
N LEU A 188 -4.71 10.40 -13.25
CA LEU A 188 -6.10 10.74 -12.95
C LEU A 188 -7.05 9.52 -12.98
N PRO A 189 -7.10 8.70 -14.05
CA PRO A 189 -7.99 7.54 -14.09
C PRO A 189 -7.63 6.50 -13.02
N TYR A 190 -6.34 6.33 -12.70
CA TYR A 190 -5.90 5.43 -11.63
C TYR A 190 -6.31 5.95 -10.25
N LEU A 191 -6.27 7.24 -10.02
CA LEU A 191 -6.71 7.86 -8.77
C LEU A 191 -8.23 7.71 -8.59
N LEU A 192 -9.01 7.91 -9.63
CA LEU A 192 -10.45 7.65 -9.61
C LEU A 192 -10.75 6.17 -9.34
N LEU A 193 -10.05 5.27 -10.03
CA LEU A 193 -10.19 3.83 -9.84
C LEU A 193 -9.85 3.43 -8.39
N ALA A 194 -8.76 3.94 -7.83
CA ALA A 194 -8.34 3.67 -6.45
C ALA A 194 -9.37 4.19 -5.44
N GLY A 195 -9.93 5.39 -5.66
CA GLY A 195 -10.98 5.95 -4.83
C GLY A 195 -12.26 5.12 -4.83
N VAL A 196 -12.72 4.71 -6.02
CA VAL A 196 -13.90 3.84 -6.18
C VAL A 196 -13.64 2.48 -5.56
N ALA A 197 -12.49 1.88 -5.82
CA ALA A 197 -12.10 0.59 -5.24
C ALA A 197 -12.08 0.62 -3.70
N LEU A 198 -11.55 1.71 -3.12
CA LEU A 198 -11.54 1.92 -1.66
C LEU A 198 -12.96 2.04 -1.10
N ALA A 199 -13.83 2.83 -1.75
CA ALA A 199 -15.21 3.01 -1.31
C ALA A 199 -16.00 1.68 -1.36
N VAL A 200 -15.88 0.93 -2.46
CA VAL A 200 -16.51 -0.38 -2.61
C VAL A 200 -15.95 -1.37 -1.58
N SER A 201 -14.63 -1.41 -1.41
CA SER A 201 -13.96 -2.26 -0.43
C SER A 201 -14.44 -1.99 0.99
N PHE A 202 -14.57 -0.71 1.36
CA PHE A 202 -15.10 -0.31 2.66
C PHE A 202 -16.54 -0.78 2.86
N ALA A 203 -17.42 -0.59 1.87
CA ALA A 203 -18.80 -1.02 1.91
C ALA A 203 -18.92 -2.55 2.08
N VAL A 204 -18.13 -3.32 1.31
CA VAL A 204 -18.08 -4.78 1.40
C VAL A 204 -17.56 -5.23 2.76
N SER A 205 -16.49 -4.63 3.28
CA SER A 205 -15.93 -4.96 4.60
C SER A 205 -16.93 -4.68 5.73
N CYS A 206 -17.69 -3.59 5.64
CA CYS A 206 -18.76 -3.29 6.59
C CYS A 206 -19.89 -4.33 6.52
N GLY A 207 -20.26 -4.80 5.33
CA GLY A 207 -21.24 -5.87 5.14
C GLY A 207 -20.77 -7.18 5.77
N ILE A 208 -19.55 -7.61 5.48
CA ILE A 208 -18.97 -8.84 6.04
C ILE A 208 -18.92 -8.77 7.58
N MET A 209 -18.51 -7.62 8.12
CA MET A 209 -18.44 -7.45 9.57
C MET A 209 -19.84 -7.39 10.23
N ALA A 210 -20.87 -6.96 9.51
CA ALA A 210 -22.25 -6.95 10.00
C ALA A 210 -22.84 -8.37 10.10
N GLU A 211 -22.45 -9.28 9.21
CA GLU A 211 -22.93 -10.67 9.17
C GLU A 211 -22.12 -11.61 10.09
N LYS A 212 -20.97 -11.15 10.60
CA LYS A 212 -20.14 -11.96 11.51
C LYS A 212 -20.81 -12.03 12.87
N ASP A 213 -21.31 -13.20 13.23
CA ASP A 213 -21.71 -13.52 14.59
C ASP A 213 -20.45 -13.64 15.46
N CYS A 214 -20.33 -12.77 16.47
CA CYS A 214 -19.22 -12.77 17.42
C CYS A 214 -19.55 -13.63 18.64
#